data_9d0166db4df7b9366ee91f3ae7a906b4
#
_entry.id   9d0166db4df7b9366ee91f3ae7a906b4
#
_cell.length_a   1.000
_cell.length_b   1.000
_cell.length_c   1.000
_cell.angle_alpha   90.00
_cell.angle_beta   90.00
_cell.angle_gamma   90.00
#
_symmetry.space_group_name_H-M   'P 1'
#
loop_
_entity.id
_entity.type
_entity.pdbx_description
1 polymer ?
#
loop_
_entity_poly.entity_id
_entity_poly.type
_entity_poly.pdbx_seq_one_letter_code
_entity_poly.pdbx_strand_id
1 'polypeptide(L)'
;MLTSPLVVTYNISLAIVTNDVFFPIDIRDFREVLAKNGYQIEPLTKSLPPRPAHFQASGYFARKNEFVVNIETINNQLGLEGSSSERIVEAFNELIDIVEKQIQVNLKSNVKFYESIGSYGIQATESAIKQFGLLTNMIIFNQKIENILSIPTQLFGLKFCPKNAMPNQIEWFNIDVYPDVLQPNKFACNVVFRSKEKDKVDKWVSQDKELIKNIIEVMKLE
;
A
#
# COMPACT_ATOMS: atom_id res chain seq x y z
N MET A 1 -26.84 -16.63 -7.57
CA MET A 1 -25.95 -15.95 -8.53
C MET A 1 -25.12 -14.92 -7.77
N LEU A 2 -23.83 -15.15 -7.64
CA LEU A 2 -22.94 -14.19 -7.00
C LEU A 2 -22.76 -13.00 -7.98
N THR A 3 -23.33 -11.86 -7.65
CA THR A 3 -22.99 -10.63 -8.35
C THR A 3 -21.49 -10.40 -8.13
N SER A 4 -20.75 -10.15 -9.21
CA SER A 4 -19.32 -9.84 -9.10
C SER A 4 -19.12 -8.76 -8.05
N PRO A 5 -18.27 -8.97 -7.05
CA PRO A 5 -18.05 -7.96 -6.02
C PRO A 5 -17.53 -6.68 -6.67
N LEU A 6 -18.14 -5.56 -6.33
CA LEU A 6 -17.65 -4.26 -6.75
C LEU A 6 -16.37 -3.97 -5.98
N VAL A 7 -15.23 -3.98 -6.65
CA VAL A 7 -13.97 -3.58 -6.05
C VAL A 7 -13.90 -2.06 -6.02
N VAL A 8 -13.88 -1.49 -4.83
CA VAL A 8 -13.64 -0.07 -4.63
C VAL A 8 -12.22 0.09 -4.11
N THR A 9 -11.38 0.73 -4.90
CA THR A 9 -10.04 1.09 -4.45
C THR A 9 -10.13 2.37 -3.63
N TYR A 10 -9.61 2.35 -2.40
CA TYR A 10 -9.56 3.54 -1.54
C TYR A 10 -8.26 4.30 -1.74
N ASN A 11 -7.17 3.57 -1.71
CA ASN A 11 -5.84 4.15 -1.81
C ASN A 11 -4.82 3.13 -2.29
N ILE A 12 -3.93 3.54 -3.18
CA ILE A 12 -2.77 2.77 -3.61
C ILE A 12 -1.57 3.69 -3.55
N SER A 13 -0.50 3.20 -2.97
CA SER A 13 0.79 3.88 -2.99
C SER A 13 1.86 2.98 -3.61
N LEU A 14 2.73 3.60 -4.41
CA LEU A 14 3.99 3.02 -4.84
C LEU A 14 5.12 3.83 -4.24
N ALA A 15 6.12 3.16 -3.71
CA ALA A 15 7.24 3.82 -3.06
C ALA A 15 8.56 3.16 -3.42
N ILE A 16 9.63 3.97 -3.44
CA ILE A 16 11.00 3.51 -3.36
C ILE A 16 11.51 3.77 -1.95
N VAL A 17 12.20 2.77 -1.39
CA VAL A 17 12.92 2.91 -0.13
C VAL A 17 14.41 2.79 -0.44
N THR A 18 15.21 3.76 0.00
CA THR A 18 16.64 3.82 -0.28
C THR A 18 17.48 3.31 0.87
N ASN A 19 18.74 2.94 0.59
CA ASN A 19 19.67 2.43 1.60
C ASN A 19 20.17 3.51 2.56
N ASP A 20 20.39 4.71 2.01
CA ASP A 20 20.92 5.85 2.75
C ASP A 20 19.85 6.94 2.90
N VAL A 21 20.16 7.94 3.70
CA VAL A 21 19.37 9.16 3.78
C VAL A 21 19.03 9.58 2.34
N PHE A 22 17.77 9.71 2.05
CA PHE A 22 17.19 9.91 0.71
C PHE A 22 17.85 11.07 -0.08
N PHE A 23 18.88 11.70 0.45
CA PHE A 23 19.38 12.94 -0.02
C PHE A 23 20.87 12.98 -0.23
N PRO A 24 21.15 13.29 -1.52
CA PRO A 24 21.43 14.67 -1.89
C PRO A 24 20.28 15.38 -2.61
N ILE A 25 19.02 15.04 -2.45
CA ILE A 25 17.96 15.87 -3.04
C ILE A 25 17.79 17.11 -2.18
N ASP A 26 18.27 18.26 -2.64
CA ASP A 26 17.81 19.53 -2.11
C ASP A 26 16.29 19.61 -2.34
N ILE A 27 15.56 19.69 -1.25
CA ILE A 27 14.10 19.76 -1.30
C ILE A 27 13.63 20.94 -2.13
N ARG A 28 14.36 22.04 -2.13
CA ARG A 28 14.05 23.20 -2.96
C ARG A 28 14.14 22.83 -4.43
N ASP A 29 15.26 22.25 -4.85
CA ASP A 29 15.51 21.89 -6.24
C ASP A 29 14.49 20.84 -6.71
N PHE A 30 14.17 19.86 -5.85
CA PHE A 30 13.16 18.87 -6.16
C PHE A 30 11.77 19.51 -6.38
N ARG A 31 11.37 20.46 -5.52
CA ARG A 31 10.11 21.19 -5.68
C ARG A 31 10.07 21.98 -7.00
N GLU A 32 11.15 22.67 -7.33
CA GLU A 32 11.25 23.42 -8.58
C GLU A 32 11.15 22.50 -9.81
N VAL A 33 11.82 21.37 -9.76
CA VAL A 33 11.76 20.37 -10.83
C VAL A 33 10.36 19.79 -10.96
N LEU A 34 9.71 19.41 -9.87
CA LEU A 34 8.32 18.92 -9.90
C LEU A 34 7.39 20.00 -10.46
N ALA A 35 7.52 21.25 -10.05
CA ALA A 35 6.70 22.35 -10.56
C ALA A 35 6.87 22.53 -12.08
N LYS A 36 8.10 22.44 -12.60
CA LYS A 36 8.38 22.47 -14.04
C LYS A 36 7.75 21.30 -14.82
N ASN A 37 7.53 20.18 -14.15
CA ASN A 37 6.86 18.99 -14.70
C ASN A 37 5.34 18.99 -14.46
N GLY A 38 4.76 20.12 -14.07
CA GLY A 38 3.31 20.31 -13.93
C GLY A 38 2.73 19.84 -12.61
N TYR A 39 3.55 19.57 -11.60
CA TYR A 39 3.06 19.29 -10.26
C TYR A 39 2.71 20.59 -9.54
N GLN A 40 1.59 20.61 -8.86
CA GLN A 40 1.25 21.63 -7.88
C GLN A 40 2.00 21.32 -6.60
N ILE A 41 2.78 22.28 -6.12
CA ILE A 41 3.58 22.11 -4.92
C ILE A 41 2.74 22.49 -3.70
N GLU A 42 2.59 21.57 -2.77
CA GLU A 42 1.90 21.85 -1.51
C GLU A 42 2.73 22.82 -0.65
N PRO A 43 2.10 23.85 -0.07
CA PRO A 43 2.81 24.75 0.82
C PRO A 43 3.30 23.97 2.05
N LEU A 44 4.55 24.17 2.43
CA LEU A 44 5.07 23.64 3.67
C LEU A 44 4.29 24.28 4.82
N THR A 45 3.48 23.49 5.51
CA THR A 45 2.60 23.95 6.60
C THR A 45 3.36 24.36 7.87
N LYS A 46 4.67 24.17 7.90
CA LYS A 46 5.53 24.65 9.00
C LYS A 46 6.73 25.37 8.42
N SER A 47 7.00 26.56 8.96
CA SER A 47 8.26 27.26 8.72
C SER A 47 9.42 26.31 9.08
N LEU A 48 10.25 26.02 8.10
CA LEU A 48 11.46 25.22 8.30
C LEU A 48 12.32 25.88 9.39
N PRO A 49 12.80 25.13 10.36
CA PRO A 49 13.78 25.67 11.30
C PRO A 49 15.03 26.11 10.53
N PRO A 50 15.69 27.19 10.95
CA PRO A 50 16.77 27.82 10.18
C PRO A 50 18.09 27.04 10.14
N ARG A 51 18.13 25.77 10.54
CA ARG A 51 19.35 24.94 10.51
C ARG A 51 19.08 23.50 10.12
N PRO A 52 19.83 22.98 9.11
CA PRO A 52 19.63 21.66 8.53
C PRO A 52 20.46 20.57 9.22
N ALA A 53 20.46 20.43 10.52
CA ALA A 53 21.24 19.32 11.10
C ALA A 53 20.59 17.95 10.80
N HIS A 54 19.27 17.84 10.78
CA HIS A 54 18.52 16.66 10.36
C HIS A 54 17.13 17.10 9.93
N PHE A 55 16.96 17.35 8.66
CA PHE A 55 15.66 17.72 8.11
C PHE A 55 14.78 16.48 8.04
N GLN A 56 13.80 16.39 8.92
CA GLN A 56 12.74 15.39 8.86
C GLN A 56 11.55 16.00 8.14
N ALA A 57 11.36 15.63 6.88
CA ALA A 57 10.16 15.93 6.15
C ALA A 57 9.33 14.65 6.03
N SER A 58 8.07 14.71 6.42
CA SER A 58 7.10 13.67 6.11
C SER A 58 5.79 14.33 5.68
N GLY A 59 5.11 13.72 4.72
CA GLY A 59 3.80 14.14 4.27
C GLY A 59 3.72 14.47 2.79
N TYR A 60 2.59 15.05 2.44
CA TYR A 60 2.26 15.44 1.06
C TYR A 60 3.17 16.57 0.60
N PHE A 61 3.80 16.35 -0.53
CA PHE A 61 4.84 17.24 -1.04
C PHE A 61 4.41 17.98 -2.31
N ALA A 62 3.77 17.26 -3.21
CA ALA A 62 3.27 17.79 -4.48
C ALA A 62 2.10 16.96 -4.98
N ARG A 63 1.32 17.53 -5.91
CA ARG A 63 0.17 16.86 -6.52
C ARG A 63 0.18 17.06 -8.02
N LYS A 64 -0.19 16.00 -8.76
CA LYS A 64 -0.47 16.04 -10.20
C LYS A 64 -1.68 15.17 -10.50
N ASN A 65 -2.74 15.77 -11.05
CA ASN A 65 -4.02 15.11 -11.23
C ASN A 65 -4.55 14.52 -9.89
N GLU A 66 -4.91 13.22 -9.89
CA GLU A 66 -5.33 12.48 -8.69
C GLU A 66 -4.18 11.93 -7.83
N PHE A 67 -2.93 12.14 -8.26
CA PHE A 67 -1.76 11.58 -7.59
C PHE A 67 -1.08 12.59 -6.68
N VAL A 68 -0.64 12.10 -5.54
CA VAL A 68 0.05 12.89 -4.52
C VAL A 68 1.43 12.30 -4.28
N VAL A 69 2.46 13.13 -4.38
CA VAL A 69 3.84 12.75 -4.06
C VAL A 69 4.05 12.85 -2.57
N ASN A 70 4.52 11.78 -1.97
CA ASN A 70 4.86 11.67 -0.55
C ASN A 70 6.37 11.52 -0.39
N ILE A 71 6.92 12.21 0.61
CA ILE A 71 8.30 12.03 1.06
C ILE A 71 8.27 11.69 2.54
N GLU A 72 9.08 10.72 2.93
CA GLU A 72 9.35 10.40 4.32
C GLU A 72 10.84 10.17 4.52
N THR A 73 11.50 11.18 5.09
CA THR A 73 12.96 11.15 5.24
C THR A 73 13.43 10.22 6.34
N ILE A 74 12.60 9.92 7.36
CA ILE A 74 12.94 8.99 8.44
C ILE A 74 13.12 7.57 7.89
N ASN A 75 12.21 7.17 6.97
CA ASN A 75 12.23 5.85 6.35
C ASN A 75 12.94 5.84 4.99
N ASN A 76 13.56 6.96 4.60
CA ASN A 76 14.22 7.10 3.30
C ASN A 76 13.29 6.75 2.11
N GLN A 77 12.05 7.23 2.17
CA GLN A 77 11.00 6.85 1.25
C GLN A 77 10.55 8.02 0.37
N LEU A 78 10.40 7.76 -0.92
CA LEU A 78 9.66 8.58 -1.87
C LEU A 78 8.51 7.75 -2.41
N GLY A 79 7.31 8.26 -2.35
CA GLY A 79 6.12 7.56 -2.80
C GLY A 79 5.19 8.41 -3.64
N LEU A 80 4.29 7.72 -4.33
CA LEU A 80 3.17 8.30 -5.04
C LEU A 80 1.90 7.59 -4.56
N GLU A 81 0.88 8.37 -4.23
CA GLU A 81 -0.40 7.89 -3.71
C GLU A 81 -1.53 8.32 -4.65
N GLY A 82 -2.51 7.46 -4.85
CA GLY A 82 -3.68 7.75 -5.69
C GLY A 82 -4.78 6.71 -5.56
N SER A 83 -5.86 6.91 -6.29
CA SER A 83 -7.04 6.04 -6.26
C SER A 83 -7.16 5.11 -7.48
N SER A 84 -6.27 5.21 -8.46
CA SER A 84 -6.31 4.40 -9.68
C SER A 84 -5.11 3.47 -9.77
N SER A 85 -5.36 2.16 -9.62
CA SER A 85 -4.32 1.14 -9.79
C SER A 85 -3.82 1.03 -11.23
N GLU A 86 -4.67 1.36 -12.20
CA GLU A 86 -4.32 1.29 -13.63
C GLU A 86 -3.33 2.39 -14.04
N ARG A 87 -3.42 3.56 -13.41
CA ARG A 87 -2.66 4.75 -13.80
C ARG A 87 -1.48 5.06 -12.87
N ILE A 88 -1.47 4.50 -11.65
CA ILE A 88 -0.44 4.84 -10.67
C ILE A 88 0.94 4.35 -11.10
N VAL A 89 1.02 3.24 -11.83
CA VAL A 89 2.29 2.69 -12.33
C VAL A 89 2.92 3.64 -13.34
N GLU A 90 2.13 4.19 -14.26
CA GLU A 90 2.62 5.16 -15.25
C GLU A 90 3.05 6.48 -14.57
N ALA A 91 2.23 6.97 -13.65
CA ALA A 91 2.56 8.20 -12.90
C ALA A 91 3.79 8.03 -12.01
N PHE A 92 3.99 6.84 -11.43
CA PHE A 92 5.18 6.53 -10.64
C PHE A 92 6.44 6.42 -11.52
N ASN A 93 6.32 5.85 -12.73
CA ASN A 93 7.39 5.81 -13.70
C ASN A 93 7.83 7.23 -14.10
N GLU A 94 6.87 8.13 -14.33
CA GLU A 94 7.16 9.54 -14.60
C GLU A 94 7.95 10.18 -13.43
N LEU A 95 7.52 9.93 -12.19
CA LEU A 95 8.21 10.45 -11.01
C LEU A 95 9.64 9.91 -10.89
N ILE A 96 9.84 8.61 -11.12
CA ILE A 96 11.17 7.97 -11.15
C ILE A 96 12.05 8.61 -12.23
N ASP A 97 11.53 8.80 -13.43
CA ASP A 97 12.23 9.45 -14.54
C ASP A 97 12.67 10.89 -14.21
N ILE A 98 11.83 11.64 -13.53
CA ILE A 98 12.18 12.98 -13.05
C ILE A 98 13.35 12.90 -12.06
N VAL A 99 13.31 11.99 -11.11
CA VAL A 99 14.36 11.81 -10.10
C VAL A 99 15.67 11.37 -10.74
N GLU A 100 15.65 10.41 -11.65
CA GLU A 100 16.88 9.92 -12.30
C GLU A 100 17.46 10.92 -13.30
N LYS A 101 16.62 11.52 -14.17
CA LYS A 101 17.10 12.31 -15.31
C LYS A 101 17.29 13.79 -14.99
N GLN A 102 16.46 14.35 -14.13
CA GLN A 102 16.48 15.80 -13.85
C GLN A 102 17.15 16.11 -12.51
N ILE A 103 16.99 15.24 -11.51
CA ILE A 103 17.67 15.37 -10.21
C ILE A 103 19.03 14.64 -10.21
N GLN A 104 19.24 13.74 -11.19
CA GLN A 104 20.48 12.96 -11.36
C GLN A 104 20.79 12.02 -10.19
N VAL A 105 19.76 11.50 -9.54
CA VAL A 105 19.91 10.46 -8.49
C VAL A 105 20.03 9.08 -9.14
N ASN A 106 21.08 8.37 -8.86
CA ASN A 106 21.25 6.99 -9.31
C ASN A 106 20.41 6.04 -8.45
N LEU A 107 19.18 5.76 -8.89
CA LEU A 107 18.27 4.88 -8.15
C LEU A 107 18.74 3.43 -8.18
N LYS A 108 19.39 2.97 -9.25
CA LYS A 108 19.84 1.56 -9.36
C LYS A 108 20.78 1.13 -8.23
N SER A 109 21.64 2.03 -7.78
CA SER A 109 22.59 1.76 -6.68
C SER A 109 22.01 2.05 -5.30
N ASN A 110 21.00 2.91 -5.21
CA ASN A 110 20.51 3.44 -3.94
C ASN A 110 19.19 2.84 -3.48
N VAL A 111 18.39 2.24 -4.37
CA VAL A 111 17.12 1.63 -4.00
C VAL A 111 17.34 0.34 -3.22
N LYS A 112 16.78 0.27 -2.03
CA LYS A 112 16.74 -0.92 -1.20
C LYS A 112 15.64 -1.87 -1.66
N PHE A 113 14.44 -1.33 -1.89
CA PHE A 113 13.30 -2.05 -2.46
C PHE A 113 12.24 -1.07 -2.97
N TYR A 114 11.34 -1.59 -3.79
CA TYR A 114 10.08 -0.97 -4.16
C TYR A 114 8.95 -1.60 -3.34
N GLU A 115 7.94 -0.81 -3.02
CA GLU A 115 6.80 -1.27 -2.21
C GLU A 115 5.50 -0.70 -2.77
N SER A 116 4.49 -1.55 -2.86
CA SER A 116 3.11 -1.14 -3.07
C SER A 116 2.30 -1.40 -1.81
N ILE A 117 1.41 -0.46 -1.48
CA ILE A 117 0.43 -0.59 -0.42
C ILE A 117 -0.93 -0.26 -1.02
N GLY A 118 -1.86 -1.19 -0.94
CA GLY A 118 -3.23 -1.01 -1.44
C GLY A 118 -4.25 -1.23 -0.33
N SER A 119 -5.27 -0.39 -0.29
CA SER A 119 -6.43 -0.55 0.59
C SER A 119 -7.69 -0.61 -0.27
N TYR A 120 -8.46 -1.67 -0.12
CA TYR A 120 -9.60 -1.99 -0.96
C TYR A 120 -10.84 -2.25 -0.13
N GLY A 121 -11.99 -1.87 -0.67
CA GLY A 121 -13.28 -2.28 -0.16
C GLY A 121 -14.02 -3.12 -1.20
N ILE A 122 -14.58 -4.25 -0.80
CA ILE A 122 -15.27 -5.16 -1.70
C ILE A 122 -16.67 -5.40 -1.16
N GLN A 123 -17.66 -5.01 -1.94
CA GLN A 123 -19.07 -5.22 -1.60
C GLN A 123 -19.41 -6.71 -1.74
N ALA A 124 -19.97 -7.29 -0.69
CA ALA A 124 -20.50 -8.65 -0.68
C ALA A 124 -22.04 -8.63 -0.72
N THR A 125 -22.64 -9.73 -1.19
CA THR A 125 -24.11 -9.93 -1.18
C THR A 125 -24.63 -10.26 0.21
N GLU A 126 -23.78 -10.84 1.07
CA GLU A 126 -24.09 -11.25 2.43
C GLU A 126 -23.15 -10.60 3.44
N SER A 127 -23.48 -10.75 4.71
CA SER A 127 -22.64 -10.23 5.79
C SER A 127 -21.23 -10.84 5.73
N ALA A 128 -20.23 -9.98 5.58
CA ALA A 128 -18.82 -10.38 5.54
C ALA A 128 -18.41 -11.12 6.83
N ILE A 129 -18.89 -10.67 7.99
CA ILE A 129 -18.59 -11.30 9.27
C ILE A 129 -19.18 -12.72 9.38
N LYS A 130 -20.37 -12.95 8.80
CA LYS A 130 -20.96 -14.31 8.76
C LYS A 130 -20.15 -15.25 7.89
N GLN A 131 -19.60 -14.76 6.77
CA GLN A 131 -18.77 -15.57 5.88
C GLN A 131 -17.50 -16.07 6.58
N PHE A 132 -16.85 -15.24 7.41
CA PHE A 132 -15.73 -15.71 8.23
C PHE A 132 -16.12 -16.81 9.23
N GLY A 133 -17.33 -16.71 9.82
CA GLY A 133 -17.85 -17.73 10.73
C GLY A 133 -18.15 -19.08 10.08
N LEU A 134 -18.33 -19.11 8.76
CA LEU A 134 -18.62 -20.33 7.99
C LEU A 134 -17.35 -21.08 7.54
N LEU A 135 -16.16 -20.55 7.74
CA LEU A 135 -14.90 -21.24 7.40
C LEU A 135 -14.73 -22.46 8.31
N THR A 136 -15.12 -23.62 7.80
CA THR A 136 -15.31 -24.88 8.53
C THR A 136 -14.05 -25.31 9.27
N ASN A 137 -12.89 -25.14 8.67
CA ASN A 137 -11.62 -25.51 9.29
C ASN A 137 -11.24 -24.63 10.49
N MET A 138 -11.88 -23.47 10.66
CA MET A 138 -11.65 -22.56 11.77
C MET A 138 -12.59 -22.79 12.96
N ILE A 139 -13.65 -23.61 12.82
CA ILE A 139 -14.61 -23.87 13.89
C ILE A 139 -13.92 -24.51 15.11
N ILE A 140 -13.08 -25.51 14.89
CA ILE A 140 -12.36 -26.22 15.99
C ILE A 140 -11.38 -25.24 16.67
N PHE A 141 -10.73 -24.38 15.90
CA PHE A 141 -9.84 -23.36 16.44
C PHE A 141 -10.61 -22.35 17.30
N ASN A 142 -11.73 -21.86 16.80
CA ASN A 142 -12.60 -20.93 17.55
C ASN A 142 -13.06 -21.54 18.87
N GLN A 143 -13.53 -22.78 18.88
CA GLN A 143 -13.93 -23.47 20.10
C GLN A 143 -12.83 -23.59 21.16
N LYS A 144 -11.57 -23.82 20.73
CA LYS A 144 -10.43 -23.83 21.65
C LYS A 144 -10.17 -22.45 22.26
N ILE A 145 -10.30 -21.39 21.47
CA ILE A 145 -10.14 -20.01 21.94
C ILE A 145 -11.29 -19.64 22.88
N GLU A 146 -12.53 -20.00 22.56
CA GLU A 146 -13.70 -19.81 23.45
C GLU A 146 -13.49 -20.44 24.82
N ASN A 147 -12.98 -21.68 24.85
CA ASN A 147 -12.68 -22.37 26.10
C ASN A 147 -11.62 -21.65 26.95
N ILE A 148 -10.62 -21.01 26.29
CA ILE A 148 -9.57 -20.26 26.99
C ILE A 148 -10.14 -18.93 27.54
N LEU A 149 -10.91 -18.21 26.70
CA LEU A 149 -11.42 -16.88 27.04
C LEU A 149 -12.71 -16.90 27.85
N SER A 150 -13.42 -18.04 27.87
CA SER A 150 -14.76 -18.20 28.45
C SER A 150 -15.79 -17.23 27.86
N ILE A 151 -15.60 -16.85 26.61
CA ILE A 151 -16.46 -15.92 25.86
C ILE A 151 -16.64 -16.48 24.45
N PRO A 152 -17.87 -16.47 23.88
CA PRO A 152 -18.09 -16.85 22.48
C PRO A 152 -17.20 -16.02 21.54
N THR A 153 -16.48 -16.70 20.66
CA THR A 153 -15.53 -16.06 19.73
C THR A 153 -15.78 -16.53 18.30
N GLN A 154 -15.39 -15.71 17.35
CA GLN A 154 -15.36 -16.08 15.94
C GLN A 154 -14.15 -15.46 15.26
N LEU A 155 -13.74 -16.06 14.13
CA LEU A 155 -12.72 -15.47 13.30
C LEU A 155 -13.20 -14.14 12.72
N PHE A 156 -12.39 -13.08 12.85
CA PHE A 156 -12.74 -11.76 12.36
C PHE A 156 -12.00 -11.39 11.06
N GLY A 157 -10.94 -12.11 10.69
CA GLY A 157 -10.19 -11.81 9.47
C GLY A 157 -9.11 -12.84 9.20
N LEU A 158 -8.56 -12.79 8.01
CA LEU A 158 -7.45 -13.63 7.56
C LEU A 158 -6.27 -12.74 7.15
N LYS A 159 -5.09 -13.25 7.44
CA LYS A 159 -3.83 -12.62 7.06
C LYS A 159 -2.95 -13.63 6.34
N PHE A 160 -2.53 -13.29 5.14
CA PHE A 160 -1.65 -14.10 4.31
C PHE A 160 -0.30 -13.43 4.17
N CYS A 161 0.77 -14.21 4.22
CA CYS A 161 2.13 -13.78 4.02
C CYS A 161 2.95 -14.90 3.37
N PRO A 162 4.16 -14.64 2.85
CA PRO A 162 5.00 -15.67 2.29
C PRO A 162 5.37 -16.73 3.33
N LYS A 163 5.37 -18.01 2.92
CA LYS A 163 5.79 -19.10 3.79
C LYS A 163 7.28 -18.93 4.16
N ASN A 164 7.58 -19.07 5.46
CA ASN A 164 8.95 -18.99 5.99
C ASN A 164 9.67 -17.64 5.76
N ALA A 165 8.93 -16.56 5.49
CA ALA A 165 9.51 -15.23 5.36
C ALA A 165 9.16 -14.36 6.57
N MET A 166 9.97 -13.33 6.79
CA MET A 166 9.80 -12.37 7.89
C MET A 166 9.49 -10.97 7.34
N PRO A 167 8.69 -10.16 8.03
CA PRO A 167 8.25 -8.84 7.55
C PRO A 167 9.39 -7.85 7.25
N ASN A 168 10.57 -8.08 7.79
CA ASN A 168 11.75 -7.24 7.56
C ASN A 168 12.56 -7.63 6.31
N GLN A 169 12.16 -8.69 5.60
CA GLN A 169 12.79 -9.10 4.36
C GLN A 169 12.38 -8.20 3.20
N ILE A 170 13.27 -8.09 2.21
CA ILE A 170 13.03 -7.27 1.01
C ILE A 170 11.91 -7.88 0.17
N GLU A 171 11.97 -9.20 -0.07
CA GLU A 171 10.90 -9.92 -0.76
C GLU A 171 9.81 -10.28 0.25
N TRP A 172 8.71 -9.53 0.21
CA TRP A 172 7.63 -9.67 1.18
C TRP A 172 6.29 -9.31 0.57
N PHE A 173 5.24 -10.01 0.99
CA PHE A 173 3.87 -9.55 0.82
C PHE A 173 3.05 -9.79 2.08
N ASN A 174 1.98 -9.03 2.21
CA ASN A 174 0.96 -9.20 3.23
C ASN A 174 -0.41 -8.87 2.64
N ILE A 175 -1.37 -9.75 2.84
CA ILE A 175 -2.76 -9.53 2.43
C ILE A 175 -3.62 -9.75 3.67
N ASP A 176 -4.26 -8.69 4.14
CA ASP A 176 -5.23 -8.74 5.23
C ASP A 176 -6.64 -8.63 4.66
N VAL A 177 -7.51 -9.57 4.99
CA VAL A 177 -8.94 -9.55 4.61
C VAL A 177 -9.77 -9.64 5.87
N TYR A 178 -10.65 -8.66 6.07
CA TYR A 178 -11.50 -8.60 7.25
C TYR A 178 -12.84 -7.91 6.95
N PRO A 179 -13.90 -8.12 7.75
CA PRO A 179 -15.15 -7.39 7.61
C PRO A 179 -14.96 -5.89 7.85
N ASP A 180 -15.59 -5.07 7.03
CA ASP A 180 -15.65 -3.63 7.32
C ASP A 180 -16.55 -3.42 8.55
N VAL A 181 -16.04 -2.72 9.55
CA VAL A 181 -16.75 -2.51 10.82
C VAL A 181 -17.96 -1.57 10.69
N LEU A 182 -17.95 -0.70 9.68
CA LEU A 182 -19.01 0.26 9.41
C LEU A 182 -20.04 -0.26 8.40
N GLN A 183 -19.65 -1.21 7.56
CA GLN A 183 -20.48 -1.75 6.47
C GLN A 183 -20.49 -3.28 6.51
N PRO A 184 -21.47 -3.90 7.19
CA PRO A 184 -21.48 -5.35 7.44
C PRO A 184 -21.40 -6.25 6.22
N ASN A 185 -21.81 -5.75 5.05
CA ASN A 185 -21.77 -6.46 3.78
C ASN A 185 -20.54 -6.10 2.93
N LYS A 186 -19.49 -5.62 3.56
CA LYS A 186 -18.27 -5.24 2.88
C LYS A 186 -17.06 -5.86 3.53
N PHE A 187 -16.12 -6.32 2.70
CA PHE A 187 -14.78 -6.67 3.11
C PHE A 187 -13.86 -5.48 2.95
N ALA A 188 -13.00 -5.26 3.92
CA ALA A 188 -11.84 -4.42 3.80
C ALA A 188 -10.61 -5.30 3.56
N CYS A 189 -9.76 -4.89 2.62
CA CYS A 189 -8.54 -5.61 2.31
C CYS A 189 -7.37 -4.63 2.29
N ASN A 190 -6.31 -4.97 3.02
CA ASN A 190 -5.04 -4.27 2.94
C ASN A 190 -4.00 -5.19 2.31
N VAL A 191 -3.31 -4.68 1.32
CA VAL A 191 -2.30 -5.43 0.58
C VAL A 191 -1.00 -4.67 0.61
N VAL A 192 0.07 -5.34 1.00
CA VAL A 192 1.43 -4.82 0.89
C VAL A 192 2.21 -5.80 0.01
N PHE A 193 2.93 -5.29 -0.95
CA PHE A 193 3.88 -6.07 -1.72
C PHE A 193 5.20 -5.32 -1.85
N ARG A 194 6.28 -6.03 -1.62
CA ARG A 194 7.63 -5.48 -1.61
C ARG A 194 8.57 -6.37 -2.40
N SER A 195 9.39 -5.77 -3.25
CA SER A 195 10.43 -6.45 -4.00
C SER A 195 11.59 -5.52 -4.33
N LYS A 196 12.76 -6.10 -4.52
CA LYS A 196 13.92 -5.39 -5.09
C LYS A 196 13.72 -5.04 -6.57
N GLU A 197 12.88 -5.80 -7.24
CA GLU A 197 12.60 -5.65 -8.68
C GLU A 197 11.32 -4.83 -8.88
N LYS A 198 11.46 -3.66 -9.50
CA LYS A 198 10.33 -2.77 -9.79
C LYS A 198 9.26 -3.46 -10.62
N ASP A 199 9.66 -4.19 -11.66
CA ASP A 199 8.72 -4.87 -12.57
C ASP A 199 7.81 -5.86 -11.85
N LYS A 200 8.29 -6.50 -10.77
CA LYS A 200 7.46 -7.37 -9.94
C LYS A 200 6.40 -6.58 -9.19
N VAL A 201 6.74 -5.39 -8.69
CA VAL A 201 5.79 -4.53 -7.98
C VAL A 201 4.76 -3.96 -8.96
N ASP A 202 5.18 -3.51 -10.13
CA ASP A 202 4.29 -3.01 -11.17
C ASP A 202 3.29 -4.09 -11.63
N LYS A 203 3.80 -5.31 -11.87
CA LYS A 203 2.96 -6.46 -12.20
C LYS A 203 1.99 -6.80 -11.07
N TRP A 204 2.44 -6.75 -9.82
CA TRP A 204 1.57 -6.98 -8.67
C TRP A 204 0.41 -5.97 -8.64
N VAL A 205 0.71 -4.68 -8.73
CA VAL A 205 -0.30 -3.61 -8.75
C VAL A 205 -1.32 -3.78 -9.87
N SER A 206 -0.87 -4.25 -11.04
CA SER A 206 -1.78 -4.51 -12.17
C SER A 206 -2.72 -5.70 -11.95
N GLN A 207 -2.43 -6.59 -11.01
CA GLN A 207 -3.17 -7.84 -10.76
C GLN A 207 -3.84 -7.89 -9.39
N ASP A 208 -3.56 -6.96 -8.49
CA ASP A 208 -3.97 -7.02 -7.09
C ASP A 208 -5.49 -7.06 -6.89
N LYS A 209 -6.25 -6.32 -7.68
CA LYS A 209 -7.73 -6.34 -7.65
C LYS A 209 -8.29 -7.74 -7.95
N GLU A 210 -7.78 -8.38 -8.99
CA GLU A 210 -8.21 -9.72 -9.38
C GLU A 210 -7.77 -10.76 -8.35
N LEU A 211 -6.56 -10.61 -7.81
CA LEU A 211 -6.05 -11.46 -6.74
C LEU A 211 -6.95 -11.40 -5.49
N ILE A 212 -7.30 -10.21 -5.04
CA ILE A 212 -8.16 -10.01 -3.87
C ILE A 212 -9.55 -10.59 -4.13
N LYS A 213 -10.11 -10.36 -5.30
CA LYS A 213 -11.39 -10.93 -5.71
C LYS A 213 -11.37 -12.46 -5.63
N ASN A 214 -10.35 -13.09 -6.19
CA ASN A 214 -10.19 -14.55 -6.17
C ASN A 214 -10.06 -15.09 -4.73
N ILE A 215 -9.32 -14.41 -3.84
CA ILE A 215 -9.23 -14.79 -2.43
C ILE A 215 -10.61 -14.78 -1.77
N ILE A 216 -11.41 -13.74 -1.99
CA ILE A 216 -12.76 -13.65 -1.41
C ILE A 216 -13.70 -14.69 -2.03
N GLU A 217 -13.58 -15.00 -3.30
CA GLU A 217 -14.38 -16.04 -3.94
C GLU A 217 -14.07 -17.42 -3.35
N VAL A 218 -12.82 -17.76 -3.10
CA VAL A 218 -12.44 -19.01 -2.41
C VAL A 218 -13.03 -19.07 -1.02
N MET A 219 -13.08 -17.97 -0.29
CA MET A 219 -13.70 -17.92 1.06
C MET A 219 -15.21 -18.18 1.05
N LYS A 220 -15.88 -18.00 -0.09
CA LYS A 220 -17.34 -18.20 -0.24
C LYS A 220 -17.72 -19.63 -0.66
N LEU A 221 -16.76 -20.41 -1.14
CA LEU A 221 -17.00 -21.73 -1.74
C LEU A 221 -16.98 -22.88 -0.70
N GLU A 222 -16.70 -22.60 0.55
CA GLU A 222 -16.75 -23.54 1.66
C GLU A 222 -17.94 -23.27 2.61
#